data_2cfed274fb6ed58b3a50d11fa1f0dfb4
#
_entry.id   2cfed274fb6ed58b3a50d11fa1f0dfb4
#
_cell.length_a   1.000
_cell.length_b   1.000
_cell.length_c   1.000
_cell.angle_alpha   90.00
_cell.angle_beta   90.00
_cell.angle_gamma   90.00
#
_symmetry.space_group_name_H-M   'P 1'
#
loop_
_entity.id
_entity.type
_entity.pdbx_description
1 polymer ?
#
loop_
_entity_poly.entity_id
_entity_poly.type
_entity_poly.pdbx_seq_one_letter_code
_entity_poly.pdbx_strand_id
1 'polypeptide(L)'
;MKATIIIPNINGKGWLKDSIESVYAQTEQDFELIVVDNGSTDESLEQARSYCSRPNFQLIENGSNTGFSHAVNQGIARAKSEFVVLFNNDAFAEPQWLAELIRVAESDEKIFAVQSLMIRHFDRELADDAGDYVTWMGFACKTGDGRRASRYTKQKRIFSACGGAALYRKSILDEIGVFDENFFAYFEDVDLSWRANNAGYKNVLCPTAKCYHICGASTGAVRYNAFKSQQSGRNSILLPLKNEPLLMLILNFLPLALGYLLKRCKFHKQGFGEAWDKGMHEAFALLKNGQLGKRPF
;
A
#
# COMPACT_ATOMS: atom_id res chain seq x y z
N MET A 1 -18.10 -11.64 -10.84
CA MET A 1 -16.87 -11.62 -10.00
C MET A 1 -16.99 -10.54 -8.94
N LYS A 2 -16.83 -10.92 -7.68
CA LYS A 2 -16.87 -9.99 -6.54
C LYS A 2 -15.58 -9.20 -6.38
N ALA A 3 -14.43 -9.85 -6.58
CA ALA A 3 -13.14 -9.24 -6.33
C ALA A 3 -12.13 -9.48 -7.45
N THR A 4 -11.26 -8.49 -7.69
CA THR A 4 -10.02 -8.62 -8.47
C THR A 4 -8.85 -8.48 -7.51
N ILE A 5 -8.08 -9.54 -7.31
CA ILE A 5 -6.88 -9.52 -6.47
C ILE A 5 -5.69 -9.16 -7.36
N ILE A 6 -4.91 -8.19 -6.93
CA ILE A 6 -3.73 -7.71 -7.67
C ILE A 6 -2.49 -7.95 -6.82
N ILE A 7 -1.54 -8.72 -7.35
CA ILE A 7 -0.23 -8.97 -6.74
C ILE A 7 0.84 -8.26 -7.59
N PRO A 8 1.35 -7.09 -7.16
CA PRO A 8 2.54 -6.52 -7.77
C PRO A 8 3.76 -7.37 -7.39
N ASN A 9 4.55 -7.77 -8.39
CA ASN A 9 5.73 -8.61 -8.20
C ASN A 9 6.99 -7.93 -8.71
N ILE A 10 8.05 -8.00 -7.93
CA ILE A 10 9.43 -7.75 -8.35
C ILE A 10 10.37 -8.61 -7.52
N ASN A 11 11.11 -9.51 -8.19
CA ASN A 11 12.09 -10.40 -7.57
C ASN A 11 11.53 -11.18 -6.36
N GLY A 12 10.33 -11.74 -6.54
CA GLY A 12 9.58 -12.47 -5.51
C GLY A 12 9.81 -13.99 -5.48
N LYS A 13 10.90 -14.51 -6.10
CA LYS A 13 11.18 -15.96 -6.26
C LYS A 13 10.92 -16.79 -4.98
N GLY A 14 11.29 -16.28 -3.82
CA GLY A 14 11.16 -17.02 -2.56
C GLY A 14 9.74 -17.09 -1.99
N TRP A 15 8.79 -16.29 -2.51
CA TRP A 15 7.52 -16.05 -1.81
C TRP A 15 6.30 -16.01 -2.74
N LEU A 16 6.46 -15.57 -4.00
CA LEU A 16 5.36 -15.33 -4.93
C LEU A 16 4.47 -16.58 -5.10
N LYS A 17 5.06 -17.75 -5.24
CA LYS A 17 4.31 -19.00 -5.39
C LYS A 17 3.38 -19.25 -4.22
N ASP A 18 3.89 -19.16 -2.99
CA ASP A 18 3.11 -19.41 -1.78
C ASP A 18 2.06 -18.31 -1.56
N SER A 19 2.35 -17.06 -1.95
CA SER A 19 1.37 -15.97 -1.96
C SER A 19 0.21 -16.30 -2.92
N ILE A 20 0.48 -16.67 -4.17
CA ILE A 20 -0.53 -17.07 -5.16
C ILE A 20 -1.34 -18.27 -4.66
N GLU A 21 -0.71 -19.32 -4.14
CA GLU A 21 -1.42 -20.51 -3.63
C GLU A 21 -2.31 -20.17 -2.43
N SER A 22 -1.89 -19.24 -1.55
CA SER A 22 -2.74 -18.77 -0.45
C SER A 22 -4.00 -18.04 -0.94
N VAL A 23 -3.93 -17.34 -2.08
CA VAL A 23 -5.07 -16.72 -2.74
C VAL A 23 -5.99 -17.78 -3.33
N TYR A 24 -5.47 -18.80 -3.99
CA TYR A 24 -6.31 -19.88 -4.53
C TYR A 24 -6.93 -20.77 -3.45
N ALA A 25 -6.38 -20.78 -2.22
CA ALA A 25 -6.91 -21.52 -1.07
C ALA A 25 -8.05 -20.76 -0.33
N GLN A 26 -8.51 -19.61 -0.83
CA GLN A 26 -9.58 -18.85 -0.18
C GLN A 26 -10.91 -19.60 -0.22
N THR A 27 -11.75 -19.39 0.79
CA THR A 27 -13.14 -19.92 0.82
C THR A 27 -14.07 -19.16 -0.12
N GLU A 28 -13.82 -17.87 -0.36
CA GLU A 28 -14.50 -17.11 -1.42
C GLU A 28 -13.77 -17.36 -2.74
N GLN A 29 -14.48 -17.92 -3.73
CA GLN A 29 -13.92 -18.31 -5.04
C GLN A 29 -14.35 -17.39 -6.18
N ASP A 30 -15.24 -16.42 -5.95
CA ASP A 30 -15.70 -15.50 -6.99
C ASP A 30 -14.72 -14.33 -7.18
N PHE A 31 -13.49 -14.65 -7.55
CA PHE A 31 -12.42 -13.67 -7.81
C PHE A 31 -11.63 -13.97 -9.10
N GLU A 32 -10.95 -12.96 -9.61
CA GLU A 32 -9.82 -13.09 -10.53
C GLU A 32 -8.52 -12.67 -9.85
N LEU A 33 -7.41 -13.21 -10.30
CA LEU A 33 -6.07 -12.87 -9.84
C LEU A 33 -5.26 -12.26 -10.99
N ILE A 34 -4.75 -11.06 -10.78
CA ILE A 34 -3.83 -10.37 -11.69
C ILE A 34 -2.47 -10.26 -11.01
N VAL A 35 -1.46 -10.92 -11.57
CA VAL A 35 -0.07 -10.67 -11.18
C VAL A 35 0.53 -9.64 -12.12
N VAL A 36 1.15 -8.60 -11.55
CA VAL A 36 1.84 -7.56 -12.33
C VAL A 36 3.34 -7.71 -12.07
N ASP A 37 4.05 -8.36 -12.98
CA ASP A 37 5.50 -8.46 -12.89
C ASP A 37 6.14 -7.15 -13.33
N ASN A 38 6.84 -6.53 -12.40
CA ASN A 38 7.41 -5.20 -12.56
C ASN A 38 8.90 -5.23 -12.94
N GLY A 39 9.25 -6.14 -13.86
CA GLY A 39 10.60 -6.28 -14.38
C GLY A 39 11.51 -7.13 -13.48
N SER A 40 11.01 -8.29 -13.04
CA SER A 40 11.80 -9.24 -12.26
C SER A 40 12.98 -9.78 -13.07
N THR A 41 14.10 -9.98 -12.39
CA THR A 41 15.34 -10.56 -12.93
C THR A 41 15.65 -11.93 -12.34
N ASP A 42 14.81 -12.39 -11.41
CA ASP A 42 14.84 -13.73 -10.82
C ASP A 42 13.80 -14.66 -11.48
N GLU A 43 13.64 -15.87 -10.94
CA GLU A 43 12.72 -16.88 -11.48
C GLU A 43 11.23 -16.59 -11.15
N SER A 44 10.90 -15.50 -10.48
CA SER A 44 9.51 -15.20 -10.07
C SER A 44 8.59 -14.93 -11.27
N LEU A 45 9.11 -14.37 -12.37
CA LEU A 45 8.34 -14.21 -13.61
C LEU A 45 7.93 -15.56 -14.19
N GLU A 46 8.84 -16.54 -14.25
CA GLU A 46 8.53 -17.89 -14.75
C GLU A 46 7.55 -18.61 -13.80
N GLN A 47 7.67 -18.40 -12.49
CA GLN A 47 6.67 -18.88 -11.54
C GLN A 47 5.28 -18.30 -11.86
N ALA A 48 5.15 -17.00 -12.11
CA ALA A 48 3.88 -16.37 -12.48
C ALA A 48 3.34 -16.92 -13.81
N ARG A 49 4.19 -17.10 -14.83
CA ARG A 49 3.81 -17.67 -16.13
C ARG A 49 3.20 -19.06 -16.02
N SER A 50 3.63 -19.87 -15.05
CA SER A 50 3.08 -21.22 -14.83
C SER A 50 1.60 -21.24 -14.46
N TYR A 51 1.03 -20.11 -14.02
CA TYR A 51 -0.40 -19.97 -13.70
C TYR A 51 -1.26 -19.47 -14.87
N CYS A 52 -0.69 -19.11 -16.02
CA CYS A 52 -1.42 -18.55 -17.16
C CYS A 52 -2.47 -19.50 -17.76
N SER A 53 -2.41 -20.79 -17.49
CA SER A 53 -3.44 -21.77 -17.89
C SER A 53 -4.71 -21.71 -17.03
N ARG A 54 -4.71 -21.06 -15.88
CA ARG A 54 -5.88 -20.92 -15.02
C ARG A 54 -6.86 -19.87 -15.57
N PRO A 55 -8.16 -20.14 -15.67
CA PRO A 55 -9.11 -19.25 -16.34
C PRO A 55 -9.33 -17.90 -15.65
N ASN A 56 -9.07 -17.82 -14.33
CA ASN A 56 -9.21 -16.63 -13.53
C ASN A 56 -7.86 -15.97 -13.19
N PHE A 57 -6.81 -16.24 -13.99
CA PHE A 57 -5.48 -15.67 -13.82
C PHE A 57 -5.10 -14.78 -15.00
N GLN A 58 -4.50 -13.64 -14.72
CA GLN A 58 -3.90 -12.76 -15.72
C GLN A 58 -2.48 -12.37 -15.27
N LEU A 59 -1.57 -12.29 -16.23
CA LEU A 59 -0.21 -11.80 -16.03
C LEU A 59 -0.01 -10.52 -16.85
N ILE A 60 0.56 -9.50 -16.22
CA ILE A 60 1.05 -8.27 -16.86
C ILE A 60 2.56 -8.25 -16.68
N GLU A 61 3.30 -8.08 -17.76
CA GLU A 61 4.77 -8.03 -17.76
C GLU A 61 5.25 -6.63 -18.16
N ASN A 62 5.91 -5.90 -17.27
CA ASN A 62 6.36 -4.53 -17.52
C ASN A 62 7.77 -4.44 -18.11
N GLY A 63 8.56 -5.49 -18.06
CA GLY A 63 9.94 -5.52 -18.56
C GLY A 63 10.95 -4.63 -17.78
N SER A 64 10.47 -3.70 -16.92
CA SER A 64 11.28 -2.86 -16.05
C SER A 64 10.48 -2.39 -14.84
N ASN A 65 11.18 -1.95 -13.78
CA ASN A 65 10.53 -1.45 -12.56
C ASN A 65 9.93 -0.05 -12.80
N THR A 66 8.60 0.00 -12.91
CA THR A 66 7.81 1.22 -13.11
C THR A 66 7.30 1.85 -11.80
N GLY A 67 7.64 1.25 -10.66
CA GLY A 67 7.14 1.63 -9.34
C GLY A 67 5.86 0.88 -8.93
N PHE A 68 5.57 0.90 -7.63
CA PHE A 68 4.42 0.20 -7.06
C PHE A 68 3.09 0.79 -7.57
N SER A 69 2.93 2.12 -7.51
CA SER A 69 1.70 2.82 -7.92
C SER A 69 1.31 2.51 -9.37
N HIS A 70 2.27 2.58 -10.31
CA HIS A 70 2.01 2.27 -11.71
C HIS A 70 1.62 0.81 -11.91
N ALA A 71 2.36 -0.12 -11.30
CA ALA A 71 2.08 -1.55 -11.41
C ALA A 71 0.67 -1.91 -10.92
N VAL A 72 0.26 -1.40 -9.75
CA VAL A 72 -1.10 -1.68 -9.23
C VAL A 72 -2.18 -0.99 -10.06
N ASN A 73 -1.93 0.20 -10.59
CA ASN A 73 -2.88 0.91 -11.47
C ASN A 73 -3.17 0.13 -12.76
N GLN A 74 -2.19 -0.57 -13.31
CA GLN A 74 -2.39 -1.44 -14.47
C GLN A 74 -3.36 -2.59 -14.15
N GLY A 75 -3.26 -3.19 -12.96
CA GLY A 75 -4.20 -4.20 -12.47
C GLY A 75 -5.59 -3.59 -12.24
N ILE A 76 -5.67 -2.42 -11.59
CA ILE A 76 -6.94 -1.70 -11.34
C ILE A 76 -7.66 -1.38 -12.65
N ALA A 77 -6.93 -0.95 -13.69
CA ALA A 77 -7.50 -0.64 -15.00
C ALA A 77 -8.12 -1.87 -15.70
N ARG A 78 -7.67 -3.08 -15.38
CA ARG A 78 -8.22 -4.34 -15.90
C ARG A 78 -9.35 -4.91 -15.05
N ALA A 79 -9.44 -4.51 -13.79
CA ALA A 79 -10.42 -4.97 -12.84
C ALA A 79 -11.85 -4.59 -13.27
N LYS A 80 -12.75 -5.59 -13.33
CA LYS A 80 -14.17 -5.41 -13.65
C LYS A 80 -15.08 -5.70 -12.45
N SER A 81 -14.51 -6.16 -11.36
CA SER A 81 -15.22 -6.52 -10.13
C SER A 81 -15.58 -5.28 -9.30
N GLU A 82 -16.50 -5.45 -8.35
CA GLU A 82 -16.89 -4.41 -7.41
C GLU A 82 -15.74 -4.01 -6.48
N PHE A 83 -14.92 -4.99 -6.09
CA PHE A 83 -13.80 -4.80 -5.17
C PHE A 83 -12.46 -5.08 -5.84
N VAL A 84 -11.48 -4.22 -5.59
CA VAL A 84 -10.08 -4.45 -5.92
C VAL A 84 -9.33 -4.75 -4.63
N VAL A 85 -8.53 -5.80 -4.63
CA VAL A 85 -7.75 -6.21 -3.46
C VAL A 85 -6.28 -6.18 -3.81
N LEU A 86 -5.49 -5.39 -3.12
CA LEU A 86 -4.04 -5.44 -3.23
C LEU A 86 -3.50 -6.47 -2.25
N PHE A 87 -2.54 -7.26 -2.71
CA PHE A 87 -1.90 -8.28 -1.91
C PHE A 87 -0.43 -8.41 -2.30
N ASN A 88 0.48 -8.28 -1.34
CA ASN A 88 1.91 -8.34 -1.61
C ASN A 88 2.35 -9.75 -2.01
N ASN A 89 3.39 -9.82 -2.84
CA ASN A 89 4.00 -11.07 -3.29
C ASN A 89 4.73 -11.85 -2.16
N ASP A 90 4.88 -11.26 -0.98
CA ASP A 90 5.46 -11.85 0.23
C ASP A 90 4.47 -11.92 1.42
N ALA A 91 3.17 -11.95 1.09
CA ALA A 91 2.08 -12.13 2.06
C ALA A 91 1.35 -13.46 1.83
N PHE A 92 0.79 -14.05 2.89
CA PHE A 92 0.10 -15.34 2.89
C PHE A 92 -1.22 -15.21 3.63
N ALA A 93 -2.34 -15.37 2.91
CA ALA A 93 -3.68 -15.16 3.43
C ALA A 93 -4.20 -16.40 4.20
N GLU A 94 -4.92 -16.19 5.32
CA GLU A 94 -5.72 -17.24 5.94
C GLU A 94 -6.94 -17.58 5.05
N PRO A 95 -7.50 -18.82 5.08
CA PRO A 95 -8.53 -19.26 4.14
C PRO A 95 -9.79 -18.39 4.07
N GLN A 96 -10.16 -17.70 5.13
CA GLN A 96 -11.35 -16.83 5.19
C GLN A 96 -11.04 -15.34 4.92
N TRP A 97 -9.80 -15.01 4.61
CA TRP A 97 -9.32 -13.63 4.50
C TRP A 97 -10.13 -12.80 3.49
N LEU A 98 -10.34 -13.30 2.28
CA LEU A 98 -11.09 -12.58 1.24
C LEU A 98 -12.57 -12.42 1.61
N ALA A 99 -13.20 -13.49 2.11
CA ALA A 99 -14.60 -13.47 2.53
C ALA A 99 -14.85 -12.44 3.64
N GLU A 100 -13.94 -12.34 4.62
CA GLU A 100 -14.03 -11.39 5.71
C GLU A 100 -13.83 -9.93 5.26
N LEU A 101 -12.90 -9.67 4.31
CA LEU A 101 -12.74 -8.35 3.72
C LEU A 101 -14.01 -7.90 2.99
N ILE A 102 -14.59 -8.77 2.14
CA ILE A 102 -15.82 -8.49 1.40
C ILE A 102 -16.98 -8.26 2.36
N ARG A 103 -17.18 -9.12 3.36
CA ARG A 103 -18.23 -8.98 4.37
C ARG A 103 -18.19 -7.60 5.06
N VAL A 104 -17.00 -7.11 5.40
CA VAL A 104 -16.86 -5.79 6.03
C VAL A 104 -17.12 -4.67 5.02
N ALA A 105 -16.65 -4.80 3.78
CA ALA A 105 -16.89 -3.80 2.74
C ALA A 105 -18.39 -3.67 2.41
N GLU A 106 -19.13 -4.79 2.35
CA GLU A 106 -20.57 -4.82 2.07
C GLU A 106 -21.43 -4.27 3.24
N SER A 107 -20.88 -4.15 4.45
CA SER A 107 -21.64 -3.68 5.63
C SER A 107 -21.98 -2.17 5.62
N ASP A 108 -21.28 -1.37 4.81
CA ASP A 108 -21.52 0.07 4.67
C ASP A 108 -20.95 0.55 3.32
N GLU A 109 -21.77 1.15 2.47
CA GLU A 109 -21.39 1.67 1.17
C GLU A 109 -20.33 2.80 1.24
N LYS A 110 -20.23 3.47 2.39
CA LYS A 110 -19.20 4.49 2.63
C LYS A 110 -17.84 3.92 3.00
N ILE A 111 -17.71 2.59 3.14
CA ILE A 111 -16.40 1.96 3.34
C ILE A 111 -15.67 1.95 1.99
N PHE A 112 -14.59 2.72 1.93
CA PHE A 112 -13.68 2.78 0.80
C PHE A 112 -12.67 1.64 0.85
N ALA A 113 -11.96 1.50 1.97
CA ALA A 113 -10.94 0.49 2.11
C ALA A 113 -11.10 -0.35 3.38
N VAL A 114 -10.82 -1.64 3.26
CA VAL A 114 -10.80 -2.61 4.37
C VAL A 114 -9.38 -3.17 4.49
N GLN A 115 -8.72 -2.84 5.59
CA GLN A 115 -7.38 -3.29 5.96
C GLN A 115 -7.43 -4.67 6.62
N SER A 116 -6.60 -5.59 6.17
CA SER A 116 -6.32 -6.84 6.86
C SER A 116 -5.56 -6.62 8.17
N LEU A 117 -5.70 -7.51 9.14
CA LEU A 117 -4.71 -7.63 10.20
C LEU A 117 -3.48 -8.36 9.64
N MET A 118 -2.44 -7.60 9.32
CA MET A 118 -1.17 -8.16 8.88
C MET A 118 -0.34 -8.57 10.08
N ILE A 119 0.11 -9.81 10.09
CA ILE A 119 0.88 -10.46 11.17
C ILE A 119 2.27 -10.77 10.62
N ARG A 120 3.30 -10.61 11.43
CA ARG A 120 4.67 -10.96 11.02
C ARG A 120 4.78 -12.46 10.75
N HIS A 121 5.31 -12.84 9.60
CA HIS A 121 5.41 -14.25 9.21
C HIS A 121 6.29 -15.07 10.17
N PHE A 122 7.44 -14.53 10.57
CA PHE A 122 8.42 -15.22 11.43
C PHE A 122 8.15 -15.04 12.92
N ASP A 123 7.26 -14.14 13.33
CA ASP A 123 6.83 -13.95 14.71
C ASP A 123 5.32 -13.69 14.76
N ARG A 124 4.56 -14.78 14.72
CA ARG A 124 3.09 -14.74 14.58
C ARG A 124 2.34 -14.19 15.81
N GLU A 125 3.05 -13.89 16.89
CA GLU A 125 2.47 -13.15 18.02
C GLU A 125 2.39 -11.64 17.75
N LEU A 126 3.22 -11.13 16.83
CA LEU A 126 3.36 -9.71 16.56
C LEU A 126 2.63 -9.29 15.29
N ALA A 127 1.89 -8.19 15.38
CA ALA A 127 1.36 -7.52 14.21
C ALA A 127 2.50 -6.85 13.42
N ASP A 128 2.37 -6.85 12.11
CA ASP A 128 3.11 -5.99 11.20
C ASP A 128 2.34 -4.69 10.95
N ASP A 129 1.03 -4.82 10.67
CA ASP A 129 0.19 -3.67 10.35
C ASP A 129 -1.27 -3.90 10.76
N ALA A 130 -1.89 -2.88 11.34
CA ALA A 130 -3.30 -2.82 11.70
C ALA A 130 -3.92 -1.46 11.31
N GLY A 131 -3.45 -0.91 10.18
CA GLY A 131 -3.77 0.40 9.64
C GLY A 131 -2.71 1.45 9.96
N ASP A 132 -2.68 2.51 9.15
CA ASP A 132 -1.74 3.60 9.28
C ASP A 132 -2.40 4.87 9.80
N TYR A 133 -1.59 5.78 10.30
CA TYR A 133 -2.00 7.13 10.67
C TYR A 133 -0.92 8.15 10.33
N VAL A 134 -1.34 9.41 10.17
CA VAL A 134 -0.42 10.52 9.97
C VAL A 134 -0.44 11.41 11.21
N THR A 135 0.75 11.73 11.72
CA THR A 135 0.90 12.67 12.84
C THR A 135 0.80 14.11 12.34
N TRP A 136 0.50 15.04 13.23
CA TRP A 136 0.50 16.49 12.93
C TRP A 136 1.86 17.03 12.45
N MET A 137 2.94 16.27 12.66
CA MET A 137 4.29 16.55 12.10
C MET A 137 4.52 15.93 10.70
N GLY A 138 3.49 15.37 10.07
CA GLY A 138 3.59 14.74 8.75
C GLY A 138 4.26 13.36 8.74
N PHE A 139 4.33 12.67 9.89
CA PHE A 139 4.87 11.31 9.95
C PHE A 139 3.76 10.29 9.69
N ALA A 140 3.84 9.56 8.57
CA ALA A 140 3.06 8.36 8.38
C ALA A 140 3.66 7.22 9.23
N CYS A 141 2.83 6.59 10.02
CA CYS A 141 3.20 5.58 11.00
C CYS A 141 2.26 4.39 10.94
N LYS A 142 2.82 3.18 11.03
CA LYS A 142 2.05 1.94 11.16
C LYS A 142 1.44 1.81 12.56
N THR A 143 0.17 1.44 12.61
CA THR A 143 -0.46 0.97 13.84
C THR A 143 -0.16 -0.51 14.00
N GLY A 144 0.44 -0.88 15.11
CA GLY A 144 0.64 -2.31 15.44
C GLY A 144 2.02 -2.85 15.18
N ASP A 145 2.88 -2.17 14.45
CA ASP A 145 4.24 -2.65 14.17
C ASP A 145 4.97 -3.10 15.43
N GLY A 146 5.28 -4.40 15.52
CA GLY A 146 5.93 -5.04 16.66
C GLY A 146 5.10 -5.14 17.95
N ARG A 147 3.79 -4.87 17.91
CA ARG A 147 2.88 -5.08 19.04
C ARG A 147 2.15 -6.41 18.90
N ARG A 148 1.71 -6.98 20.04
CA ARG A 148 0.96 -8.25 20.04
C ARG A 148 -0.30 -8.16 19.16
N ALA A 149 -0.43 -9.06 18.18
CA ALA A 149 -1.56 -9.14 17.26
C ALA A 149 -2.90 -9.33 18.01
N SER A 150 -2.88 -10.01 19.17
CA SER A 150 -4.04 -10.23 20.04
C SER A 150 -4.69 -8.95 20.59
N ARG A 151 -4.05 -7.79 20.45
CA ARG A 151 -4.64 -6.48 20.81
C ARG A 151 -5.65 -5.98 19.78
N TYR A 152 -5.59 -6.50 18.55
CA TYR A 152 -6.41 -6.04 17.43
C TYR A 152 -7.54 -7.03 17.18
N THR A 153 -8.59 -6.96 18.00
CA THR A 153 -9.73 -7.88 17.96
C THR A 153 -11.03 -7.25 17.50
N LYS A 154 -11.07 -5.91 17.42
CA LYS A 154 -12.29 -5.16 17.10
C LYS A 154 -12.15 -4.45 15.76
N GLN A 155 -13.18 -4.57 14.91
CA GLN A 155 -13.33 -3.73 13.75
C GLN A 155 -13.35 -2.25 14.19
N LYS A 156 -12.60 -1.39 13.50
CA LYS A 156 -12.53 0.03 13.83
C LYS A 156 -12.19 0.87 12.60
N ARG A 157 -12.62 2.13 12.60
CA ARG A 157 -12.14 3.11 11.62
C ARG A 157 -10.64 3.36 11.83
N ILE A 158 -9.92 3.42 10.73
CA ILE A 158 -8.49 3.76 10.65
C ILE A 158 -8.31 4.95 9.72
N PHE A 159 -7.15 5.58 9.76
CA PHE A 159 -6.87 6.69 8.87
C PHE A 159 -6.51 6.20 7.46
N SER A 160 -5.64 5.20 7.37
CA SER A 160 -5.18 4.65 6.09
C SER A 160 -5.10 3.13 6.14
N ALA A 161 -5.40 2.50 5.00
CA ALA A 161 -5.21 1.07 4.77
C ALA A 161 -3.91 0.86 3.97
N CYS A 162 -3.03 -0.03 4.46
CA CYS A 162 -1.77 -0.37 3.81
C CYS A 162 -2.01 -1.18 2.53
N GLY A 163 -1.44 -0.74 1.42
CA GLY A 163 -1.54 -1.41 0.12
C GLY A 163 -0.96 -2.82 0.05
N GLY A 164 -0.34 -3.31 1.14
CA GLY A 164 0.21 -4.65 1.21
C GLY A 164 -0.81 -5.77 1.36
N ALA A 165 -2.00 -5.50 1.95
CA ALA A 165 -3.11 -6.46 2.07
C ALA A 165 -4.42 -5.72 2.41
N ALA A 166 -5.02 -5.07 1.43
CA ALA A 166 -6.24 -4.28 1.61
C ALA A 166 -7.20 -4.40 0.43
N LEU A 167 -8.50 -4.39 0.73
CA LEU A 167 -9.58 -4.31 -0.23
C LEU A 167 -9.99 -2.84 -0.41
N TYR A 168 -10.30 -2.46 -1.66
CA TYR A 168 -10.78 -1.15 -2.05
C TYR A 168 -12.06 -1.26 -2.86
N ARG A 169 -13.04 -0.40 -2.62
CA ARG A 169 -14.26 -0.31 -3.42
C ARG A 169 -13.97 0.42 -4.73
N LYS A 170 -14.17 -0.28 -5.85
CA LYS A 170 -13.81 0.23 -7.18
C LYS A 170 -14.58 1.50 -7.57
N SER A 171 -15.88 1.58 -7.28
CA SER A 171 -16.67 2.77 -7.58
C SER A 171 -16.14 4.04 -6.91
N ILE A 172 -15.59 3.92 -5.69
CA ILE A 172 -14.95 5.05 -5.00
C ILE A 172 -13.56 5.34 -5.59
N LEU A 173 -12.79 4.32 -6.00
CA LEU A 173 -11.55 4.54 -6.76
C LEU A 173 -11.80 5.31 -8.06
N ASP A 174 -12.90 5.00 -8.76
CA ASP A 174 -13.28 5.68 -10.00
C ASP A 174 -13.66 7.16 -9.75
N GLU A 175 -14.19 7.49 -8.56
CA GLU A 175 -14.55 8.85 -8.15
C GLU A 175 -13.34 9.67 -7.68
N ILE A 176 -12.55 9.14 -6.73
CA ILE A 176 -11.45 9.88 -6.10
C ILE A 176 -10.12 9.74 -6.85
N GLY A 177 -10.07 8.89 -7.87
CA GLY A 177 -8.87 8.52 -8.62
C GLY A 177 -8.08 7.38 -7.97
N VAL A 178 -7.26 6.72 -8.78
CA VAL A 178 -6.40 5.61 -8.40
C VAL A 178 -5.11 6.06 -7.69
N PHE A 179 -4.13 5.18 -7.51
CA PHE A 179 -2.85 5.53 -6.91
C PHE A 179 -2.10 6.59 -7.72
N ASP A 180 -1.57 7.63 -7.05
CA ASP A 180 -0.79 8.67 -7.72
C ASP A 180 0.62 8.15 -8.01
N GLU A 181 0.97 8.08 -9.30
CA GLU A 181 2.26 7.54 -9.76
C GLU A 181 3.46 8.43 -9.43
N ASN A 182 3.23 9.67 -8.98
CA ASN A 182 4.28 10.49 -8.40
C ASN A 182 4.83 9.90 -7.09
N PHE A 183 4.02 9.07 -6.39
CA PHE A 183 4.52 8.20 -5.33
C PHE A 183 4.98 6.89 -5.97
N PHE A 184 6.22 6.82 -6.34
CA PHE A 184 6.80 5.62 -6.96
C PHE A 184 6.63 4.37 -6.07
N ALA A 185 6.90 4.51 -4.78
CA ALA A 185 6.67 3.55 -3.72
C ALA A 185 6.67 4.26 -2.36
N TYR A 186 5.91 3.73 -1.41
CA TYR A 186 5.67 4.26 -0.06
C TYR A 186 4.86 5.56 -0.03
N PHE A 187 3.88 5.63 0.87
CA PHE A 187 2.92 6.71 1.08
C PHE A 187 1.82 6.83 0.02
N GLU A 188 1.85 6.07 -1.06
CA GLU A 188 0.80 6.05 -2.08
C GLU A 188 -0.55 5.58 -1.54
N ASP A 189 -0.52 4.62 -0.61
CA ASP A 189 -1.68 4.10 0.10
C ASP A 189 -2.21 5.10 1.13
N VAL A 190 -1.32 5.82 1.80
CA VAL A 190 -1.68 6.90 2.71
C VAL A 190 -2.30 8.08 1.94
N ASP A 191 -1.75 8.44 0.77
CA ASP A 191 -2.31 9.44 -0.13
C ASP A 191 -3.74 9.08 -0.54
N LEU A 192 -3.92 7.86 -1.05
CA LEU A 192 -5.21 7.37 -1.52
C LEU A 192 -6.25 7.35 -0.40
N SER A 193 -5.87 6.83 0.77
CA SER A 193 -6.73 6.79 1.95
C SER A 193 -7.08 8.18 2.48
N TRP A 194 -6.16 9.14 2.40
CA TRP A 194 -6.41 10.53 2.79
C TRP A 194 -7.40 11.19 1.84
N ARG A 195 -7.27 10.99 0.53
CA ARG A 195 -8.25 11.46 -0.47
C ARG A 195 -9.65 10.91 -0.17
N ALA A 196 -9.76 9.62 0.15
CA ALA A 196 -11.02 9.01 0.53
C ALA A 196 -11.61 9.63 1.80
N ASN A 197 -10.79 9.86 2.86
CA ASN A 197 -11.24 10.54 4.07
C ASN A 197 -11.74 11.96 3.78
N ASN A 198 -11.05 12.72 2.92
CA ASN A 198 -11.45 14.07 2.53
C ASN A 198 -12.78 14.04 1.75
N ALA A 199 -13.05 13.02 0.96
CA ALA A 199 -14.31 12.80 0.25
C ALA A 199 -15.45 12.27 1.17
N GLY A 200 -15.17 12.04 2.46
CA GLY A 200 -16.18 11.59 3.45
C GLY A 200 -16.34 10.07 3.54
N TYR A 201 -15.48 9.29 2.89
CA TYR A 201 -15.44 7.84 2.95
C TYR A 201 -14.70 7.33 4.20
N LYS A 202 -14.71 6.01 4.40
CA LYS A 202 -14.15 5.36 5.60
C LYS A 202 -13.12 4.32 5.21
N ASN A 203 -12.01 4.28 5.95
CA ASN A 203 -11.07 3.17 5.96
C ASN A 203 -11.28 2.38 7.25
N VAL A 204 -11.30 1.06 7.19
CA VAL A 204 -11.68 0.18 8.31
C VAL A 204 -10.69 -0.97 8.46
N LEU A 205 -10.29 -1.27 9.69
CA LEU A 205 -9.56 -2.49 10.03
C LEU A 205 -10.55 -3.66 10.17
N CYS A 206 -10.29 -4.77 9.49
CA CYS A 206 -10.96 -6.05 9.66
C CYS A 206 -10.02 -7.04 10.39
N PRO A 207 -10.14 -7.23 11.71
CA PRO A 207 -9.22 -8.08 12.47
C PRO A 207 -9.34 -9.57 12.17
N THR A 208 -10.46 -9.99 11.59
CA THR A 208 -10.74 -11.39 11.21
C THR A 208 -10.15 -11.75 9.84
N ALA A 209 -9.90 -10.76 8.98
CA ALA A 209 -9.16 -10.94 7.75
C ALA A 209 -7.65 -10.90 8.05
N LYS A 210 -7.05 -12.06 8.29
CA LYS A 210 -5.64 -12.17 8.67
C LYS A 210 -4.76 -12.63 7.52
N CYS A 211 -3.57 -12.05 7.44
CA CYS A 211 -2.50 -12.55 6.58
C CYS A 211 -1.14 -12.44 7.28
N TYR A 212 -0.21 -13.29 6.86
CA TYR A 212 1.17 -13.33 7.36
C TYR A 212 2.08 -12.66 6.34
N HIS A 213 2.94 -11.74 6.76
CA HIS A 213 3.77 -10.91 5.88
C HIS A 213 5.25 -11.01 6.26
N ILE A 214 6.12 -11.18 5.27
CA ILE A 214 7.57 -11.31 5.46
C ILE A 214 8.21 -9.97 5.86
N CYS A 215 7.68 -8.86 5.38
CA CYS A 215 8.18 -7.51 5.63
C CYS A 215 9.49 -7.18 4.90
N GLY A 216 9.37 -6.74 3.66
CA GLY A 216 10.48 -6.16 2.91
C GLY A 216 11.30 -7.15 2.10
N ALA A 217 10.71 -8.26 1.66
CA ALA A 217 11.36 -9.22 0.77
C ALA A 217 11.89 -8.54 -0.51
N SER A 218 11.11 -7.64 -1.13
CA SER A 218 11.49 -6.95 -2.38
C SER A 218 12.41 -5.73 -2.19
N THR A 219 12.40 -5.09 -1.01
CA THR A 219 13.14 -3.84 -0.76
C THR A 219 14.27 -3.98 0.27
N GLY A 220 14.56 -5.22 0.67
CA GLY A 220 15.51 -5.58 1.71
C GLY A 220 14.90 -5.51 3.12
N ALA A 221 15.18 -6.53 3.94
CA ALA A 221 14.68 -6.67 5.31
C ALA A 221 15.21 -5.58 6.27
N VAL A 222 16.14 -4.74 5.83
CA VAL A 222 16.67 -3.63 6.62
C VAL A 222 15.63 -2.51 6.76
N ARG A 223 15.52 -1.97 7.96
CA ARG A 223 14.57 -0.90 8.27
C ARG A 223 14.77 0.34 7.39
N TYR A 224 16.01 0.69 7.08
CA TYR A 224 16.40 1.83 6.24
C TYR A 224 17.46 1.41 5.21
N ASN A 225 17.36 1.93 4.00
CA ASN A 225 18.36 1.87 2.95
C ASN A 225 18.26 3.14 2.10
N ALA A 226 19.15 3.33 1.13
CA ALA A 226 19.17 4.53 0.28
C ALA A 226 17.85 4.73 -0.47
N PHE A 227 17.26 3.67 -1.04
CA PHE A 227 15.99 3.75 -1.75
C PHE A 227 14.85 4.20 -0.84
N LYS A 228 14.64 3.53 0.31
CA LYS A 228 13.60 3.91 1.28
C LYS A 228 13.78 5.35 1.78
N SER A 229 15.02 5.78 1.95
CA SER A 229 15.34 7.13 2.43
C SER A 229 15.03 8.20 1.38
N GLN A 230 15.36 7.96 0.10
CA GLN A 230 15.02 8.83 -1.02
C GLN A 230 13.50 8.96 -1.18
N GLN A 231 12.76 7.84 -1.18
CA GLN A 231 11.30 7.86 -1.26
C GLN A 231 10.68 8.61 -0.06
N SER A 232 11.20 8.38 1.15
CA SER A 232 10.72 9.08 2.35
C SER A 232 11.00 10.59 2.29
N GLY A 233 12.17 11.02 1.77
CA GLY A 233 12.50 12.43 1.59
C GLY A 233 11.56 13.13 0.60
N ARG A 234 11.24 12.48 -0.52
CA ARG A 234 10.30 12.99 -1.52
C ARG A 234 8.85 12.99 -1.01
N ASN A 235 8.37 11.82 -0.60
CA ASN A 235 6.94 11.60 -0.35
C ASN A 235 6.45 12.27 0.94
N SER A 236 7.33 12.52 1.92
CA SER A 236 6.99 13.31 3.12
C SER A 236 6.65 14.76 2.81
N ILE A 237 7.14 15.31 1.69
CA ILE A 237 6.79 16.67 1.22
C ILE A 237 5.49 16.61 0.41
N LEU A 238 5.39 15.66 -0.53
CA LEU A 238 4.26 15.58 -1.45
C LEU A 238 2.95 15.30 -0.71
N LEU A 239 2.97 14.39 0.27
CA LEU A 239 1.78 13.89 0.95
C LEU A 239 0.94 15.02 1.60
N PRO A 240 1.48 15.87 2.52
CA PRO A 240 0.70 16.94 3.13
C PRO A 240 0.34 18.04 2.12
N LEU A 241 1.26 18.40 1.22
CA LEU A 241 1.00 19.43 0.21
C LEU A 241 -0.14 19.07 -0.72
N LYS A 242 -0.36 17.80 -0.99
CA LYS A 242 -1.43 17.32 -1.84
C LYS A 242 -2.77 17.18 -1.10
N ASN A 243 -2.75 16.66 0.12
CA ASN A 243 -3.94 16.17 0.79
C ASN A 243 -4.46 17.04 1.92
N GLU A 244 -3.60 17.85 2.56
CA GLU A 244 -4.03 18.67 3.69
C GLU A 244 -4.79 19.91 3.19
N PRO A 245 -5.97 20.24 3.74
CA PRO A 245 -6.69 21.48 3.41
C PRO A 245 -5.78 22.70 3.61
N LEU A 246 -5.89 23.70 2.72
CA LEU A 246 -4.97 24.85 2.71
C LEU A 246 -4.86 25.55 4.07
N LEU A 247 -5.99 25.74 4.76
CA LEU A 247 -5.99 26.37 6.10
C LEU A 247 -5.19 25.53 7.10
N MET A 248 -5.39 24.20 7.08
CA MET A 248 -4.66 23.29 7.97
C MET A 248 -3.17 23.23 7.63
N LEU A 249 -2.82 23.25 6.33
CA LEU A 249 -1.43 23.33 5.89
C LEU A 249 -0.73 24.59 6.40
N ILE A 250 -1.42 25.75 6.39
CA ILE A 250 -0.88 27.01 6.95
C ILE A 250 -0.70 26.88 8.48
N LEU A 251 -1.69 26.35 9.19
CA LEU A 251 -1.63 26.16 10.64
C LEU A 251 -0.56 25.15 11.06
N ASN A 252 -0.38 24.08 10.28
CA ASN A 252 0.58 23.02 10.54
C ASN A 252 1.96 23.26 9.90
N PHE A 253 2.19 24.40 9.25
CA PHE A 253 3.44 24.68 8.56
C PHE A 253 4.68 24.48 9.45
N LEU A 254 4.69 25.09 10.65
CA LEU A 254 5.83 24.97 11.58
C LEU A 254 6.03 23.53 12.08
N PRO A 255 5.00 22.80 12.56
CA PRO A 255 5.11 21.38 12.89
C PRO A 255 5.62 20.51 11.74
N LEU A 256 5.09 20.69 10.52
CA LEU A 256 5.52 19.94 9.35
C LEU A 256 6.99 20.22 9.01
N ALA A 257 7.40 21.49 9.01
CA ALA A 257 8.78 21.89 8.77
C ALA A 257 9.73 21.29 9.82
N LEU A 258 9.35 21.34 11.11
CA LEU A 258 10.12 20.72 12.19
C LEU A 258 10.21 19.21 12.03
N GLY A 259 9.10 18.53 11.75
CA GLY A 259 9.06 17.09 11.52
C GLY A 259 9.94 16.67 10.36
N TYR A 260 9.90 17.44 9.28
CA TYR A 260 10.75 17.22 8.11
C TYR A 260 12.25 17.37 8.46
N LEU A 261 12.63 18.43 9.17
CA LEU A 261 13.99 18.65 9.62
C LEU A 261 14.50 17.54 10.55
N LEU A 262 13.66 17.10 11.50
CA LEU A 262 14.00 15.99 12.39
C LEU A 262 14.26 14.70 11.62
N LYS A 263 13.42 14.37 10.63
CA LYS A 263 13.66 13.22 9.74
C LYS A 263 14.95 13.37 8.95
N ARG A 264 15.19 14.53 8.36
CA ARG A 264 16.43 14.83 7.62
C ARG A 264 17.66 14.61 8.49
N CYS A 265 17.68 15.20 9.69
CA CYS A 265 18.79 15.00 10.66
C CYS A 265 18.97 13.51 11.02
N LYS A 266 17.88 12.77 11.22
CA LYS A 266 17.94 11.34 11.49
C LYS A 266 18.57 10.56 10.36
N PHE A 267 18.15 10.78 9.10
CA PHE A 267 18.70 10.05 7.95
C PHE A 267 20.15 10.42 7.66
N HIS A 268 20.56 11.69 7.88
CA HIS A 268 21.97 12.07 7.82
C HIS A 268 22.81 11.34 8.88
N LYS A 269 22.34 11.25 10.13
CA LYS A 269 23.02 10.49 11.20
C LYS A 269 23.13 8.98 10.91
N GLN A 270 22.20 8.44 10.11
CA GLN A 270 22.18 7.02 9.72
C GLN A 270 22.99 6.72 8.43
N GLY A 271 23.64 7.72 7.83
CA GLY A 271 24.42 7.57 6.60
C GLY A 271 23.60 7.59 5.31
N PHE A 272 22.31 7.94 5.37
CA PHE A 272 21.40 8.02 4.22
C PHE A 272 21.00 9.45 3.86
N GLY A 273 21.73 10.45 4.33
CA GLY A 273 21.38 11.86 4.15
C GLY A 273 21.37 12.30 2.68
N GLU A 274 22.34 11.87 1.87
CA GLU A 274 22.38 12.19 0.43
C GLU A 274 21.16 11.66 -0.32
N ALA A 275 20.75 10.41 -0.02
CA ALA A 275 19.57 9.83 -0.62
C ALA A 275 18.28 10.58 -0.19
N TRP A 276 18.19 10.99 1.07
CA TRP A 276 17.10 11.83 1.56
C TRP A 276 17.04 13.17 0.82
N ASP A 277 18.16 13.88 0.74
CA ASP A 277 18.25 15.18 0.08
C ASP A 277 17.94 15.08 -1.42
N LYS A 278 18.35 13.99 -2.09
CA LYS A 278 17.95 13.70 -3.47
C LYS A 278 16.43 13.59 -3.60
N GLY A 279 15.76 12.85 -2.71
CA GLY A 279 14.31 12.76 -2.69
C GLY A 279 13.64 14.12 -2.48
N MET A 280 14.19 14.97 -1.61
CA MET A 280 13.74 16.36 -1.42
C MET A 280 13.79 17.16 -2.73
N HIS A 281 14.92 17.11 -3.44
CA HIS A 281 15.06 17.81 -4.72
C HIS A 281 14.06 17.32 -5.77
N GLU A 282 13.80 16.03 -5.82
CA GLU A 282 12.77 15.45 -6.69
C GLU A 282 11.37 16.00 -6.36
N ALA A 283 11.01 16.10 -5.07
CA ALA A 283 9.73 16.69 -4.67
C ALA A 283 9.60 18.14 -5.15
N PHE A 284 10.62 18.97 -4.95
CA PHE A 284 10.60 20.35 -5.42
C PHE A 284 10.57 20.48 -6.94
N ALA A 285 11.22 19.57 -7.67
CA ALA A 285 11.12 19.51 -9.13
C ALA A 285 9.69 19.21 -9.60
N LEU A 286 9.01 18.23 -8.99
CA LEU A 286 7.60 17.91 -9.27
C LEU A 286 6.68 19.11 -8.99
N LEU A 287 6.89 19.79 -7.86
CA LEU A 287 6.12 21.00 -7.51
C LEU A 287 6.32 22.13 -8.54
N LYS A 288 7.57 22.41 -8.91
CA LYS A 288 7.91 23.45 -9.88
C LYS A 288 7.30 23.18 -11.26
N ASN A 289 7.22 21.92 -11.66
CA ASN A 289 6.67 21.50 -12.95
C ASN A 289 5.13 21.37 -12.94
N GLY A 290 4.46 21.67 -11.82
CA GLY A 290 3.01 21.56 -11.70
C GLY A 290 2.48 20.12 -11.77
N GLN A 291 3.34 19.13 -11.51
CA GLN A 291 3.03 17.70 -11.63
C GLN A 291 2.40 17.11 -10.37
N LEU A 292 2.19 17.94 -9.35
CA LEU A 292 1.52 17.50 -8.11
C LEU A 292 0.03 17.36 -8.35
N GLY A 293 -0.54 16.65 -9.11
CA GLY A 293 -1.98 16.48 -9.34
C GLY A 293 -2.91 17.55 -8.71
N LYS A 294 -4.09 17.75 -9.21
CA LYS A 294 -5.04 18.71 -8.59
C LYS A 294 -5.29 18.32 -7.14
N ARG A 295 -5.23 19.27 -6.21
CA ARG A 295 -5.78 19.08 -4.87
C ARG A 295 -7.24 18.68 -5.01
N PRO A 296 -7.70 17.62 -4.37
CA PRO A 296 -9.09 17.16 -4.51
C PRO A 296 -10.12 18.15 -3.92
N PHE A 297 -9.67 19.22 -3.22
CA PHE A 297 -10.55 20.21 -2.57
C PHE A 297 -9.95 21.62 -2.60
#